data_09d9409aa8d4524b12007d1ddbe6064d
#
_entry.id   09d9409aa8d4524b12007d1ddbe6064d
#
_cell.length_a   1.000
_cell.length_b   1.000
_cell.length_c   1.000
_cell.angle_alpha   90.00
_cell.angle_beta   90.00
_cell.angle_gamma   90.00
#
_symmetry.space_group_name_H-M   'P 1'
#
loop_
_entity.id
_entity.type
_entity.pdbx_description
1 polymer ?
#
loop_
_entity_poly.entity_id
_entity_poly.type
_entity_poly.pdbx_seq_one_letter_code
_entity_poly.pdbx_strand_id
1 'polypeptide(L)'
;MPAERLQERTAELRRLGLDGGQLQRAVSRCPQLFTLPRRRMAAAVRLLREQCLFTAEQLREVLGTCPAVLLEEPRSLHHHFQYAYFRMGVQQKEMVKARLFRMPFAELRNRHIFLERRGLYQTPHKGQTQTSNPKLKDILQLPEKDFLASLARSTPEEYEVFKKLLAREEEEEAKEEEDGEEDRDALYAEDDEDLDK
;
A
#
# COMPACT_ATOMS: atom_id res chain seq x y z
N MET A 1 -18.22 -24.57 -8.03
CA MET A 1 -19.00 -23.31 -7.99
C MET A 1 -20.06 -23.40 -9.08
N PRO A 2 -21.35 -23.06 -8.81
CA PRO A 2 -22.40 -23.05 -9.82
C PRO A 2 -22.06 -22.12 -11.00
N ALA A 3 -22.44 -22.52 -12.24
CA ALA A 3 -22.14 -21.74 -13.43
C ALA A 3 -22.74 -20.32 -13.41
N GLU A 4 -23.91 -20.16 -12.79
CA GLU A 4 -24.58 -18.87 -12.61
C GLU A 4 -23.74 -17.88 -11.79
N ARG A 5 -23.15 -18.32 -10.68
CA ARG A 5 -22.25 -17.48 -9.87
C ARG A 5 -20.99 -17.06 -10.62
N LEU A 6 -20.49 -17.95 -11.47
CA LEU A 6 -19.34 -17.65 -12.33
C LEU A 6 -19.68 -16.54 -13.33
N GLN A 7 -20.88 -16.65 -13.97
CA GLN A 7 -21.34 -15.65 -14.93
C GLN A 7 -21.59 -14.29 -14.27
N GLU A 8 -22.24 -14.26 -13.11
CA GLU A 8 -22.47 -13.04 -12.34
C GLU A 8 -21.16 -12.34 -11.98
N ARG A 9 -20.20 -13.12 -11.48
CA ARG A 9 -18.89 -12.57 -11.10
C ARG A 9 -18.12 -12.03 -12.30
N THR A 10 -18.18 -12.75 -13.41
CA THR A 10 -17.60 -12.32 -14.68
C THR A 10 -18.22 -11.00 -15.15
N ALA A 11 -19.54 -10.87 -15.06
CA ALA A 11 -20.25 -9.63 -15.41
C ALA A 11 -19.85 -8.45 -14.50
N GLU A 12 -19.66 -8.70 -13.20
CA GLU A 12 -19.17 -7.67 -12.26
C GLU A 12 -17.76 -7.18 -12.63
N LEU A 13 -16.83 -8.10 -12.87
CA LEU A 13 -15.47 -7.77 -13.26
C LEU A 13 -15.42 -6.99 -14.58
N ARG A 14 -16.29 -7.34 -15.54
CA ARG A 14 -16.45 -6.57 -16.79
C ARG A 14 -16.98 -5.16 -16.54
N ARG A 15 -17.91 -4.96 -15.61
CA ARG A 15 -18.40 -3.62 -15.23
C ARG A 15 -17.28 -2.75 -14.63
N LEU A 16 -16.29 -3.36 -14.03
CA LEU A 16 -15.08 -2.67 -13.54
C LEU A 16 -14.08 -2.37 -14.67
N GLY A 17 -14.40 -2.74 -15.92
CA GLY A 17 -13.60 -2.48 -17.10
C GLY A 17 -12.57 -3.55 -17.43
N LEU A 18 -12.66 -4.72 -16.81
CA LEU A 18 -11.80 -5.87 -17.15
C LEU A 18 -12.45 -6.64 -18.31
N ASP A 19 -12.00 -6.36 -19.53
CA ASP A 19 -12.52 -6.98 -20.76
C ASP A 19 -11.58 -8.04 -21.32
N GLY A 20 -12.14 -9.01 -22.06
CA GLY A 20 -11.41 -9.96 -22.88
C GLY A 20 -10.16 -10.54 -22.24
N GLY A 21 -9.00 -10.27 -22.82
CA GLY A 21 -7.71 -10.76 -22.33
C GLY A 21 -7.28 -10.22 -20.97
N GLN A 22 -7.77 -9.05 -20.55
CA GLN A 22 -7.49 -8.51 -19.20
C GLN A 22 -8.21 -9.34 -18.13
N LEU A 23 -9.48 -9.65 -18.36
CA LEU A 23 -10.27 -10.50 -17.48
C LEU A 23 -9.64 -11.88 -17.33
N GLN A 24 -9.27 -12.50 -18.46
CA GLN A 24 -8.63 -13.81 -18.47
C GLN A 24 -7.33 -13.79 -17.64
N ARG A 25 -6.47 -12.81 -17.86
CA ARG A 25 -5.21 -12.66 -17.10
C ARG A 25 -5.46 -12.40 -15.62
N ALA A 26 -6.43 -11.55 -15.28
CA ALA A 26 -6.78 -11.25 -13.90
C ALA A 26 -7.24 -12.50 -13.16
N VAL A 27 -8.12 -13.26 -13.76
CA VAL A 27 -8.65 -14.50 -13.18
C VAL A 27 -7.60 -15.60 -13.10
N SER A 28 -6.75 -15.74 -14.12
CA SER A 28 -5.67 -16.74 -14.10
C SER A 28 -4.63 -16.45 -13.02
N ARG A 29 -4.36 -15.17 -12.72
CA ARG A 29 -3.44 -14.75 -11.67
C ARG A 29 -4.05 -14.77 -10.27
N CYS A 30 -5.35 -14.53 -10.19
CA CYS A 30 -6.06 -14.37 -8.93
C CYS A 30 -7.44 -15.06 -9.00
N PRO A 31 -7.48 -16.42 -8.99
CA PRO A 31 -8.74 -17.17 -9.05
C PRO A 31 -9.66 -16.91 -7.85
N GLN A 32 -9.10 -16.45 -6.74
CA GLN A 32 -9.84 -16.07 -5.52
C GLN A 32 -10.87 -14.95 -5.79
N LEU A 33 -10.74 -14.18 -6.88
CA LEU A 33 -11.73 -13.18 -7.28
C LEU A 33 -13.13 -13.77 -7.45
N PHE A 34 -13.25 -15.04 -7.82
CA PHE A 34 -14.54 -15.71 -7.97
C PHE A 34 -15.20 -16.04 -6.63
N THR A 35 -14.43 -16.24 -5.59
CA THR A 35 -14.92 -16.58 -4.24
C THR A 35 -15.03 -15.37 -3.33
N LEU A 36 -14.44 -14.23 -3.74
CA LEU A 36 -14.46 -12.99 -2.96
C LEU A 36 -15.91 -12.50 -2.74
N PRO A 37 -16.33 -12.18 -1.49
CA PRO A 37 -17.64 -11.59 -1.25
C PRO A 37 -17.85 -10.28 -2.01
N ARG A 38 -19.05 -10.08 -2.61
CA ARG A 38 -19.39 -8.85 -3.36
C ARG A 38 -19.14 -7.58 -2.55
N ARG A 39 -19.46 -7.61 -1.24
CA ARG A 39 -19.26 -6.48 -0.34
C ARG A 39 -17.78 -6.08 -0.22
N ARG A 40 -16.89 -7.04 -0.12
CA ARG A 40 -15.45 -6.78 -0.05
C ARG A 40 -14.92 -6.18 -1.35
N MET A 41 -15.30 -6.76 -2.48
CA MET A 41 -14.92 -6.20 -3.79
C MET A 41 -15.42 -4.77 -3.96
N ALA A 42 -16.70 -4.53 -3.64
CA ALA A 42 -17.30 -3.20 -3.72
C ALA A 42 -16.62 -2.20 -2.76
N ALA A 43 -16.24 -2.63 -1.55
CA ALA A 43 -15.53 -1.80 -0.58
C ALA A 43 -14.15 -1.38 -1.09
N ALA A 44 -13.36 -2.31 -1.64
CA ALA A 44 -12.06 -2.02 -2.22
C ALA A 44 -12.16 -1.05 -3.42
N VAL A 45 -13.13 -1.27 -4.32
CA VAL A 45 -13.38 -0.39 -5.47
C VAL A 45 -13.80 1.01 -5.02
N ARG A 46 -14.70 1.10 -4.03
CA ARG A 46 -15.15 2.39 -3.46
C ARG A 46 -13.97 3.14 -2.87
N LEU A 47 -13.16 2.47 -2.04
CA LEU A 47 -11.96 3.06 -1.45
C LEU A 47 -11.03 3.63 -2.50
N LEU A 48 -10.69 2.86 -3.53
CA LEU A 48 -9.80 3.31 -4.59
C LEU A 48 -10.36 4.52 -5.37
N ARG A 49 -11.68 4.56 -5.60
CA ARG A 49 -12.32 5.65 -6.34
C ARG A 49 -12.60 6.89 -5.49
N GLU A 50 -13.12 6.72 -4.29
CA GLU A 50 -13.65 7.83 -3.49
C GLU A 50 -12.61 8.38 -2.50
N GLN A 51 -11.76 7.53 -1.92
CA GLN A 51 -10.74 7.95 -0.96
C GLN A 51 -9.36 8.13 -1.60
N CYS A 52 -8.97 7.22 -2.49
CA CYS A 52 -7.69 7.32 -3.20
C CYS A 52 -7.80 8.15 -4.49
N LEU A 53 -9.00 8.52 -4.93
CA LEU A 53 -9.30 9.37 -6.08
C LEU A 53 -8.72 8.87 -7.42
N PHE A 54 -8.63 7.55 -7.59
CA PHE A 54 -8.27 6.99 -8.88
C PHE A 54 -9.40 7.19 -9.90
N THR A 55 -9.06 7.64 -11.09
CA THR A 55 -10.02 7.71 -12.22
C THR A 55 -10.48 6.30 -12.64
N ALA A 56 -11.58 6.21 -13.38
CA ALA A 56 -12.07 4.92 -13.87
C ALA A 56 -11.04 4.20 -14.76
N GLU A 57 -10.26 4.95 -15.54
CA GLU A 57 -9.19 4.42 -16.38
C GLU A 57 -8.01 3.90 -15.53
N GLN A 58 -7.57 4.68 -14.56
CA GLN A 58 -6.52 4.28 -13.62
C GLN A 58 -6.91 3.05 -12.83
N LEU A 59 -8.16 3.00 -12.33
CA LEU A 59 -8.68 1.81 -11.63
C LEU A 59 -8.64 0.57 -12.52
N ARG A 60 -9.07 0.69 -13.79
CA ARG A 60 -9.01 -0.40 -14.76
C ARG A 60 -7.58 -0.90 -14.95
N GLU A 61 -6.61 0.00 -15.05
CA GLU A 61 -5.20 -0.36 -15.20
C GLU A 61 -4.65 -1.05 -13.93
N VAL A 62 -4.99 -0.54 -12.74
CA VAL A 62 -4.65 -1.18 -11.46
C VAL A 62 -5.21 -2.60 -11.40
N LEU A 63 -6.50 -2.80 -11.67
CA LEU A 63 -7.15 -4.11 -11.63
C LEU A 63 -6.60 -5.07 -12.70
N GLY A 64 -6.25 -4.56 -13.88
CA GLY A 64 -5.66 -5.36 -14.95
C GLY A 64 -4.22 -5.81 -14.63
N THR A 65 -3.47 -5.02 -13.88
CA THR A 65 -2.07 -5.31 -13.54
C THR A 65 -1.90 -6.00 -12.19
N CYS A 66 -2.74 -5.68 -11.22
CA CYS A 66 -2.73 -6.23 -9.87
C CYS A 66 -4.16 -6.53 -9.38
N PRO A 67 -4.84 -7.57 -9.91
CA PRO A 67 -6.19 -7.91 -9.48
C PRO A 67 -6.28 -8.31 -8.00
N ALA A 68 -5.17 -8.76 -7.40
CA ALA A 68 -5.09 -9.10 -5.98
C ALA A 68 -5.42 -7.92 -5.05
N VAL A 69 -5.34 -6.68 -5.53
CA VAL A 69 -5.72 -5.49 -4.76
C VAL A 69 -7.17 -5.56 -4.23
N LEU A 70 -8.05 -6.29 -4.91
CA LEU A 70 -9.43 -6.52 -4.46
C LEU A 70 -9.53 -7.48 -3.26
N LEU A 71 -8.49 -8.26 -2.98
CA LEU A 71 -8.40 -9.19 -1.85
C LEU A 71 -7.84 -8.52 -0.60
N GLU A 72 -7.16 -7.40 -0.77
CA GLU A 72 -6.55 -6.65 0.32
C GLU A 72 -7.60 -6.15 1.32
N GLU A 73 -7.19 -6.05 2.57
CA GLU A 73 -8.02 -5.41 3.60
C GLU A 73 -8.10 -3.90 3.30
N PRO A 74 -9.29 -3.28 3.31
CA PRO A 74 -9.45 -1.87 2.94
C PRO A 74 -8.55 -0.91 3.73
N ARG A 75 -8.34 -1.15 5.02
CA ARG A 75 -7.44 -0.34 5.86
C ARG A 75 -5.99 -0.43 5.38
N SER A 76 -5.50 -1.63 5.13
CA SER A 76 -4.13 -1.86 4.64
C SER A 76 -3.93 -1.25 3.26
N LEU A 77 -4.92 -1.41 2.37
CA LEU A 77 -4.90 -0.81 1.04
C LEU A 77 -4.87 0.71 1.09
N HIS A 78 -5.67 1.32 1.97
CA HIS A 78 -5.70 2.76 2.17
C HIS A 78 -4.37 3.28 2.74
N HIS A 79 -3.84 2.59 3.75
CA HIS A 79 -2.54 2.92 4.34
C HIS A 79 -1.41 2.86 3.32
N HIS A 80 -1.38 1.83 2.47
CA HIS A 80 -0.42 1.71 1.38
C HIS A 80 -0.47 2.90 0.41
N PHE A 81 -1.69 3.30 0.02
CA PHE A 81 -1.90 4.47 -0.82
C PHE A 81 -1.46 5.77 -0.11
N GLN A 82 -1.90 5.97 1.14
CA GLN A 82 -1.56 7.17 1.91
C GLN A 82 -0.05 7.34 2.09
N TYR A 83 0.65 6.27 2.37
CA TYR A 83 2.11 6.28 2.47
C TYR A 83 2.76 6.78 1.18
N ALA A 84 2.39 6.21 0.04
CA ALA A 84 2.93 6.62 -1.24
C ALA A 84 2.55 8.07 -1.59
N TYR A 85 1.32 8.49 -1.29
CA TYR A 85 0.83 9.82 -1.63
C TYR A 85 1.41 10.92 -0.72
N PHE A 86 1.31 10.73 0.61
CA PHE A 86 1.69 11.77 1.56
C PHE A 86 3.16 11.69 1.97
N ARG A 87 3.69 10.50 2.21
CA ARG A 87 5.06 10.33 2.69
C ARG A 87 6.08 10.36 1.55
N MET A 88 5.77 9.73 0.42
CA MET A 88 6.66 9.73 -0.74
C MET A 88 6.36 10.86 -1.74
N GLY A 89 5.20 11.53 -1.65
CA GLY A 89 4.81 12.60 -2.56
C GLY A 89 4.46 12.14 -3.98
N VAL A 90 4.03 10.88 -4.13
CA VAL A 90 3.78 10.26 -5.43
C VAL A 90 2.32 10.45 -5.86
N GLN A 91 2.08 10.83 -7.11
CA GLN A 91 0.75 11.02 -7.68
C GLN A 91 0.15 9.70 -8.21
N GLN A 92 -1.19 9.61 -8.28
CA GLN A 92 -1.91 8.42 -8.74
C GLN A 92 -1.42 7.91 -10.10
N LYS A 93 -1.17 8.81 -11.05
CA LYS A 93 -0.68 8.45 -12.39
C LYS A 93 0.66 7.69 -12.33
N GLU A 94 1.52 8.10 -11.44
CA GLU A 94 2.82 7.46 -11.24
C GLU A 94 2.69 6.13 -10.50
N MET A 95 1.82 6.06 -9.48
CA MET A 95 1.50 4.83 -8.76
C MET A 95 1.00 3.72 -9.70
N VAL A 96 0.11 4.08 -10.63
CA VAL A 96 -0.43 3.16 -11.64
C VAL A 96 0.68 2.66 -12.56
N LYS A 97 1.49 3.56 -13.13
CA LYS A 97 2.63 3.22 -14.00
C LYS A 97 3.67 2.34 -13.32
N ALA A 98 3.95 2.63 -12.06
CA ALA A 98 4.89 1.87 -11.25
C ALA A 98 4.29 0.55 -10.73
N ARG A 99 2.98 0.33 -10.87
CA ARG A 99 2.25 -0.83 -10.34
C ARG A 99 2.41 -0.97 -8.83
N LEU A 100 2.15 0.12 -8.09
CA LEU A 100 2.35 0.24 -6.65
C LEU A 100 1.88 -0.99 -5.86
N PHE A 101 0.64 -1.43 -6.07
CA PHE A 101 0.02 -2.50 -5.30
C PHE A 101 0.53 -3.93 -5.62
N ARG A 102 1.52 -4.07 -6.48
CA ARG A 102 2.20 -5.36 -6.70
C ARG A 102 3.30 -5.63 -5.69
N MET A 103 3.84 -4.59 -5.11
CA MET A 103 4.85 -4.70 -4.06
C MET A 103 4.17 -4.76 -2.70
N PRO A 104 4.55 -5.65 -1.79
CA PRO A 104 4.08 -5.62 -0.41
C PRO A 104 4.43 -4.28 0.24
N PHE A 105 3.53 -3.76 1.07
CA PHE A 105 3.72 -2.47 1.75
C PHE A 105 5.03 -2.42 2.57
N ALA A 106 5.34 -3.49 3.31
CA ALA A 106 6.57 -3.57 4.08
C ALA A 106 7.83 -3.39 3.22
N GLU A 107 7.86 -4.00 2.03
CA GLU A 107 9.00 -3.86 1.12
C GLU A 107 9.09 -2.45 0.51
N LEU A 108 7.96 -1.85 0.11
CA LEU A 108 7.92 -0.46 -0.33
C LEU A 108 8.52 0.46 0.75
N ARG A 109 8.06 0.30 1.99
CA ARG A 109 8.48 1.10 3.13
C ARG A 109 9.98 0.93 3.42
N ASN A 110 10.45 -0.31 3.43
CA ASN A 110 11.87 -0.61 3.65
C ASN A 110 12.75 0.07 2.59
N ARG A 111 12.42 -0.06 1.32
CA ARG A 111 13.18 0.58 0.23
C ARG A 111 13.16 2.10 0.32
N HIS A 112 11.99 2.67 0.61
CA HIS A 112 11.85 4.11 0.73
C HIS A 112 12.66 4.67 1.89
N ILE A 113 12.48 4.15 3.12
CA ILE A 113 13.20 4.61 4.32
C ILE A 113 14.71 4.40 4.16
N PHE A 114 15.12 3.29 3.54
CA PHE A 114 16.53 3.06 3.26
C PHE A 114 17.14 4.15 2.36
N LEU A 115 16.43 4.52 1.29
CA LEU A 115 16.85 5.63 0.42
C LEU A 115 16.85 6.98 1.15
N GLU A 116 15.85 7.25 1.99
CA GLU A 116 15.80 8.48 2.82
C GLU A 116 17.00 8.57 3.76
N ARG A 117 17.29 7.50 4.53
CA ARG A 117 18.41 7.47 5.47
C ARG A 117 19.77 7.61 4.79
N ARG A 118 19.87 7.22 3.54
CA ARG A 118 21.06 7.42 2.71
C ARG A 118 21.12 8.78 2.00
N GLY A 119 20.11 9.64 2.20
CA GLY A 119 20.00 10.93 1.53
C GLY A 119 19.73 10.86 0.02
N LEU A 120 19.26 9.70 -0.47
CA LEU A 120 18.96 9.45 -1.88
C LEU A 120 17.48 9.64 -2.23
N TYR A 121 16.66 9.89 -1.24
CA TYR A 121 15.25 10.25 -1.39
C TYR A 121 14.91 11.39 -0.43
N GLN A 122 14.17 12.37 -0.93
CA GLN A 122 13.67 13.49 -0.13
C GLN A 122 12.17 13.62 -0.33
N THR A 123 11.41 13.65 0.77
CA THR A 123 9.98 13.91 0.70
C THR A 123 9.74 15.29 0.05
N PRO A 124 8.98 15.38 -1.05
CA PRO A 124 8.74 16.66 -1.72
C PRO A 124 7.99 17.62 -0.80
N HIS A 125 8.46 18.85 -0.68
CA HIS A 125 7.71 19.91 0.00
C HIS A 125 6.60 20.44 -0.91
N LYS A 126 5.52 20.99 -0.31
CA LYS A 126 4.44 21.63 -1.07
C LYS A 126 5.01 22.69 -2.02
N GLY A 127 4.74 22.54 -3.32
CA GLY A 127 5.20 23.45 -4.35
C GLY A 127 6.50 23.08 -5.07
N GLN A 128 7.21 22.04 -4.64
CA GLN A 128 8.34 21.50 -5.41
C GLN A 128 7.83 20.62 -6.55
N THR A 129 8.10 21.08 -7.78
CA THR A 129 7.73 20.32 -9.01
C THR A 129 8.84 19.44 -9.53
N GLN A 130 10.07 19.61 -9.05
CA GLN A 130 11.23 18.82 -9.47
C GLN A 130 11.99 18.33 -8.23
N THR A 131 12.06 17.01 -8.10
CA THR A 131 12.93 16.33 -7.12
C THR A 131 13.94 15.50 -7.89
N SER A 132 15.15 15.37 -7.35
CA SER A 132 16.17 14.43 -7.84
C SER A 132 15.89 12.98 -7.41
N ASN A 133 14.72 12.70 -6.87
CA ASN A 133 14.34 11.39 -6.37
C ASN A 133 14.35 10.33 -7.47
N PRO A 134 14.74 9.10 -7.16
CA PRO A 134 14.54 7.96 -8.05
C PRO A 134 13.06 7.82 -8.42
N LYS A 135 12.78 7.40 -9.65
CA LYS A 135 11.39 7.17 -10.09
C LYS A 135 10.78 6.03 -9.27
N LEU A 136 9.52 6.16 -8.88
CA LEU A 136 8.80 5.11 -8.15
C LEU A 136 8.89 3.76 -8.88
N LYS A 137 8.79 3.76 -10.21
CA LYS A 137 8.93 2.56 -11.02
C LYS A 137 10.25 1.82 -10.76
N ASP A 138 11.35 2.55 -10.67
CA ASP A 138 12.67 1.96 -10.47
C ASP A 138 12.81 1.44 -9.02
N ILE A 139 12.26 2.16 -8.04
CA ILE A 139 12.21 1.70 -6.65
C ILE A 139 11.44 0.37 -6.53
N LEU A 140 10.29 0.23 -7.22
CA LEU A 140 9.39 -0.91 -7.07
C LEU A 140 9.73 -2.11 -7.97
N GLN A 141 10.21 -1.86 -9.19
CA GLN A 141 10.32 -2.93 -10.19
C GLN A 141 11.71 -3.53 -10.31
N LEU A 142 12.74 -2.86 -9.79
CA LEU A 142 14.08 -3.45 -9.76
C LEU A 142 14.13 -4.62 -8.77
N PRO A 143 14.75 -5.75 -9.17
CA PRO A 143 15.14 -6.79 -8.22
C PRO A 143 15.98 -6.19 -7.09
N GLU A 144 15.94 -6.78 -5.90
CA GLU A 144 16.65 -6.24 -4.72
C GLU A 144 18.12 -6.00 -5.00
N LYS A 145 18.80 -6.95 -5.67
CA LYS A 145 20.22 -6.82 -6.05
C LYS A 145 20.48 -5.56 -6.89
N ASP A 146 19.63 -5.33 -7.91
CA ASP A 146 19.79 -4.20 -8.82
C ASP A 146 19.38 -2.87 -8.14
N PHE A 147 18.36 -2.91 -7.30
CA PHE A 147 17.97 -1.79 -6.46
C PHE A 147 19.12 -1.34 -5.56
N LEU A 148 19.75 -2.28 -4.85
CA LEU A 148 20.87 -1.99 -3.96
C LEU A 148 22.10 -1.47 -4.72
N ALA A 149 22.46 -2.10 -5.83
CA ALA A 149 23.64 -1.71 -6.60
C ALA A 149 23.47 -0.35 -7.30
N SER A 150 22.31 -0.11 -7.93
CA SER A 150 22.13 1.05 -8.82
C SER A 150 21.49 2.27 -8.13
N LEU A 151 20.48 2.06 -7.29
CA LEU A 151 19.76 3.16 -6.63
C LEU A 151 20.30 3.45 -5.23
N ALA A 152 20.38 2.43 -4.39
CA ALA A 152 20.77 2.60 -3.00
C ALA A 152 22.29 2.70 -2.80
N ARG A 153 23.09 2.25 -3.75
CA ARG A 153 24.57 2.22 -3.68
C ARG A 153 25.06 1.53 -2.42
N SER A 154 24.54 0.34 -2.16
CA SER A 154 24.72 -0.41 -0.91
C SER A 154 24.89 -1.89 -1.18
N THR A 155 25.24 -2.65 -0.14
CA THR A 155 25.36 -4.11 -0.19
C THR A 155 24.11 -4.79 0.41
N PRO A 156 23.86 -6.07 0.08
CA PRO A 156 22.81 -6.84 0.71
C PRO A 156 22.95 -6.94 2.24
N GLU A 157 24.18 -7.04 2.72
CA GLU A 157 24.48 -7.13 4.17
C GLU A 157 24.07 -5.86 4.90
N GLU A 158 24.39 -4.67 4.36
CA GLU A 158 23.98 -3.39 4.92
C GLU A 158 22.46 -3.25 4.94
N TYR A 159 21.78 -3.71 3.89
CA TYR A 159 20.33 -3.66 3.80
C TYR A 159 19.66 -4.60 4.80
N GLU A 160 20.20 -5.81 5.02
CA GLU A 160 19.70 -6.74 6.03
C GLU A 160 19.87 -6.19 7.45
N VAL A 161 21.00 -5.56 7.75
CA VAL A 161 21.21 -4.88 9.04
C VAL A 161 20.20 -3.75 9.22
N PHE A 162 20.01 -2.94 8.18
CA PHE A 162 19.02 -1.86 8.20
C PHE A 162 17.60 -2.37 8.48
N LYS A 163 17.15 -3.43 7.80
CA LYS A 163 15.81 -4.01 8.00
C LYS A 163 15.60 -4.48 9.45
N LYS A 164 16.62 -5.08 10.06
CA LYS A 164 16.57 -5.51 11.47
C LYS A 164 16.50 -4.33 12.43
N LEU A 165 17.27 -3.28 12.18
CA LEU A 165 17.24 -2.06 13.00
C LEU A 165 15.88 -1.36 12.87
N LEU A 166 15.34 -1.25 11.66
CA LEU A 166 14.03 -0.65 11.43
C LEU A 166 12.92 -1.41 12.14
N ALA A 167 12.92 -2.74 12.06
CA ALA A 167 11.93 -3.57 12.75
C ALA A 167 12.00 -3.40 14.28
N ARG A 168 13.20 -3.26 14.84
CA ARG A 168 13.38 -3.02 16.27
C ARG A 168 12.87 -1.64 16.68
N GLU A 169 13.17 -0.60 15.90
CA GLU A 169 12.65 0.75 16.14
C GLU A 169 11.11 0.75 16.17
N GLU A 170 10.47 0.04 15.23
CA GLU A 170 9.01 -0.08 15.19
C GLU A 170 8.42 -0.82 16.41
N GLU A 171 9.10 -1.84 16.89
CA GLU A 171 8.70 -2.54 18.11
C GLU A 171 8.86 -1.67 19.36
N GLU A 172 9.89 -0.83 19.41
CA GLU A 172 10.12 0.12 20.49
C GLU A 172 9.05 1.24 20.47
N GLU A 173 8.78 1.83 19.30
CA GLU A 173 7.73 2.85 19.11
C GLU A 173 6.33 2.30 19.48
N ALA A 174 5.99 1.08 19.06
CA ALA A 174 4.70 0.47 19.37
C ALA A 174 4.50 0.24 20.89
N LYS A 175 5.55 -0.12 21.61
CA LYS A 175 5.51 -0.28 23.08
C LYS A 175 5.32 1.05 23.78
N GLU A 176 6.01 2.11 23.35
CA GLU A 176 5.86 3.43 23.90
C GLU A 176 4.44 4.00 23.69
N GLU A 177 3.79 3.68 22.56
CA GLU A 177 2.41 4.06 22.29
C GLU A 177 1.44 3.29 23.22
N GLU A 178 1.62 1.97 23.42
CA GLU A 178 0.80 1.16 24.33
C GLU A 178 0.94 1.65 25.78
N ASP A 179 2.15 1.87 26.26
CA ASP A 179 2.40 2.37 27.62
C ASP A 179 1.79 3.78 27.80
N GLY A 180 1.85 4.62 26.80
CA GLY A 180 1.27 5.96 26.82
C GLY A 180 -0.27 5.99 26.79
N GLU A 181 -0.94 4.97 26.23
CA GLU A 181 -2.40 4.83 26.27
C GLU A 181 -2.85 4.31 27.64
N GLU A 182 -2.15 3.36 28.24
CA GLU A 182 -2.45 2.87 29.60
C GLU A 182 -2.34 3.96 30.66
N ASP A 183 -1.33 4.83 30.57
CA ASP A 183 -1.16 5.98 31.49
C ASP A 183 -2.29 7.02 31.33
N ARG A 184 -2.81 7.22 30.14
CA ARG A 184 -3.95 8.13 29.89
C ARG A 184 -5.23 7.58 30.47
N ASP A 185 -5.52 6.29 30.27
CA ASP A 185 -6.73 5.65 30.81
C ASP A 185 -6.69 5.61 32.33
N ALA A 186 -5.53 5.45 32.96
CA ALA A 186 -5.36 5.51 34.40
C ALA A 186 -5.64 6.93 34.96
N LEU A 187 -5.22 7.98 34.28
CA LEU A 187 -5.48 9.37 34.68
C LEU A 187 -6.96 9.77 34.61
N TYR A 188 -7.72 9.23 33.64
CA TYR A 188 -9.16 9.48 33.53
C TYR A 188 -9.99 8.65 34.52
N ALA A 189 -9.48 7.52 35.01
CA ALA A 189 -10.15 6.70 36.02
C ALA A 189 -10.08 7.31 37.43
N GLU A 190 -9.06 8.10 37.75
CA GLU A 190 -8.93 8.77 39.05
C GLU A 190 -9.85 10.00 39.21
N ASP A 191 -10.21 10.69 38.10
CA ASP A 191 -11.09 11.86 38.13
C ASP A 191 -12.58 11.51 38.36
N ASP A 192 -13.03 10.31 38.07
CA ASP A 192 -14.42 9.88 38.26
C ASP A 192 -14.74 9.45 39.73
N GLU A 193 -13.76 9.17 40.56
CA GLU A 193 -13.99 8.78 41.97
C GLU A 193 -14.23 9.99 42.92
N ASP A 194 -13.87 11.19 42.50
CA ASP A 194 -14.01 12.41 43.33
C ASP A 194 -15.37 13.17 43.16
N LEU A 195 -16.26 12.69 42.28
CA LEU A 195 -17.55 13.34 42.02
C LEU A 195 -18.72 12.79 42.84
N ASP A 196 -18.54 11.78 43.68
CA ASP A 196 -19.60 11.14 44.49
C ASP A 196 -19.45 11.39 46.03
N LYS A 197 -18.91 12.52 46.44
CA LYS A 197 -18.94 12.93 47.85
C LYS A 197 -19.63 14.23 48.13
#